data_192c1a88963c49bb2c02f984fdce3fd6
#
_entry.id   192c1a88963c49bb2c02f984fdce3fd6
#
_cell.length_a   1.000
_cell.length_b   1.000
_cell.length_c   1.000
_cell.angle_alpha   90.00
_cell.angle_beta   90.00
_cell.angle_gamma   90.00
#
_symmetry.space_group_name_H-M   'P 1'
#
loop_
_entity.id
_entity.type
_entity.pdbx_description
1 polymer ?
#
loop_
_entity_poly.entity_id
_entity_poly.type
_entity_poly.pdbx_seq_one_letter_code
_entity_poly.pdbx_strand_id
1 'polypeptide(L)'
;LINRIIALGQELYIKANGKSQRAHYKRDIYVCKNFTTYLFRQNRDDFCMAEYPDVQLLVPNNLSAAKSKPYSYGIEWEDISPEKGNPFYIAAQFKYDKNLSAEENMALACDFMRQAQRGDYFQMSAKYEYGTGAHSAIMLGYDPETDEIHWMDSNMRGGKKKGIRYGLVQFDEVKSVEWWASTFCKKT
;
A
#
# COMPACT_ATOMS: atom_id res chain seq x y z
N LEU A 1 4.78 -4.37 16.18
CA LEU A 1 3.90 -4.54 15.03
C LEU A 1 4.65 -4.34 13.70
N ILE A 2 5.21 -3.15 13.41
CA ILE A 2 5.83 -2.81 12.11
C ILE A 2 6.92 -3.83 11.71
N ASN A 3 7.84 -4.17 12.62
CA ASN A 3 8.88 -5.16 12.34
C ASN A 3 8.32 -6.54 11.94
N ARG A 4 7.23 -6.96 12.57
CA ARG A 4 6.53 -8.22 12.26
C ARG A 4 5.84 -8.18 10.90
N ILE A 5 5.20 -7.06 10.57
CA ILE A 5 4.59 -6.84 9.26
C ILE A 5 5.64 -6.95 8.16
N ILE A 6 6.79 -6.28 8.33
CA ILE A 6 7.88 -6.30 7.36
C ILE A 6 8.49 -7.70 7.24
N ALA A 7 8.74 -8.37 8.38
CA ALA A 7 9.28 -9.74 8.38
C ALA A 7 8.35 -10.72 7.66
N LEU A 8 7.04 -10.64 7.89
CA LEU A 8 6.06 -11.47 7.18
C LEU A 8 6.03 -11.16 5.68
N GLY A 9 6.13 -9.89 5.30
CA GLY A 9 6.24 -9.48 3.89
C GLY A 9 7.45 -10.09 3.21
N GLN A 10 8.60 -10.07 3.87
CA GLN A 10 9.83 -10.70 3.39
C GLN A 10 9.69 -12.23 3.28
N GLU A 11 9.07 -12.86 4.25
CA GLU A 11 8.82 -14.31 4.22
C GLU A 11 7.93 -14.70 3.04
N LEU A 12 6.87 -13.93 2.77
CA LEU A 12 5.99 -14.14 1.63
C LEU A 12 6.72 -13.90 0.30
N TYR A 13 7.61 -12.90 0.25
CA TYR A 13 8.47 -12.66 -0.91
C TYR A 13 9.35 -13.89 -1.19
N ILE A 14 10.04 -14.42 -0.21
CA ILE A 14 10.89 -15.60 -0.35
C ILE A 14 10.07 -16.81 -0.82
N LYS A 15 8.90 -17.03 -0.22
CA LYS A 15 7.99 -18.14 -0.60
C LYS A 15 7.41 -17.97 -2.01
N ALA A 16 7.04 -16.76 -2.40
CA ALA A 16 6.40 -16.50 -3.69
C ALA A 16 7.39 -16.44 -4.84
N ASN A 17 8.61 -15.95 -4.62
CA ASN A 17 9.63 -15.79 -5.65
C ASN A 17 10.54 -17.02 -5.83
N GLY A 18 10.28 -18.07 -5.06
CA GLY A 18 10.87 -19.39 -5.28
C GLY A 18 10.37 -20.02 -6.59
N LYS A 19 10.93 -21.18 -6.95
CA LYS A 19 10.76 -21.87 -8.24
C LYS A 19 9.32 -22.24 -8.65
N SER A 20 8.34 -22.06 -7.78
CA SER A 20 6.94 -22.43 -8.03
C SER A 20 5.95 -21.26 -7.99
N GLN A 21 6.37 -20.08 -8.27
CA GLN A 21 5.54 -18.85 -8.22
C GLN A 21 4.19 -18.97 -8.93
N ARG A 22 4.08 -19.82 -9.93
CA ARG A 22 2.87 -19.99 -10.73
C ARG A 22 1.78 -20.82 -10.04
N ALA A 23 2.11 -21.54 -8.98
CA ALA A 23 1.22 -22.53 -8.39
C ALA A 23 0.20 -21.93 -7.39
N HIS A 24 0.37 -20.71 -6.95
CA HIS A 24 -0.39 -20.20 -5.80
C HIS A 24 -1.06 -18.86 -6.08
N TYR A 25 -2.08 -18.92 -6.94
CA TYR A 25 -3.03 -17.84 -7.02
C TYR A 25 -3.93 -17.82 -5.79
N LYS A 26 -3.56 -17.05 -4.78
CA LYS A 26 -4.44 -16.73 -3.66
C LYS A 26 -4.76 -15.24 -3.74
N ARG A 27 -5.90 -14.93 -4.35
CA ARG A 27 -6.38 -13.55 -4.49
C ARG A 27 -6.43 -12.83 -3.14
N ASP A 28 -6.80 -13.57 -2.11
CA ASP A 28 -7.00 -13.04 -0.76
C ASP A 28 -5.69 -12.62 -0.06
N ILE A 29 -4.54 -13.04 -0.63
CA ILE A 29 -3.23 -12.69 -0.12
C ILE A 29 -2.46 -11.79 -1.11
N TYR A 30 -2.52 -12.09 -2.41
CA TYR A 30 -1.58 -11.52 -3.39
C TYR A 30 -2.12 -10.40 -4.28
N VAL A 31 -3.35 -9.95 -4.10
CA VAL A 31 -3.79 -8.67 -4.67
C VAL A 31 -3.29 -7.56 -3.75
N CYS A 32 -2.79 -6.45 -4.30
CA CYS A 32 -2.07 -5.40 -3.59
C CYS A 32 -2.66 -5.04 -2.21
N LYS A 33 -3.92 -4.69 -2.18
CA LYS A 33 -4.66 -4.35 -0.99
C LYS A 33 -4.87 -5.53 -0.04
N ASN A 34 -5.16 -6.71 -0.58
CA ASN A 34 -5.33 -7.90 0.23
C ASN A 34 -4.01 -8.32 0.88
N PHE A 35 -2.90 -8.16 0.17
CA PHE A 35 -1.57 -8.38 0.69
C PHE A 35 -1.30 -7.47 1.90
N THR A 36 -1.48 -6.17 1.76
CA THR A 36 -1.23 -5.22 2.84
C THR A 36 -2.13 -5.47 4.04
N THR A 37 -3.44 -5.65 3.83
CA THR A 37 -4.38 -5.96 4.93
C THR A 37 -4.11 -7.33 5.56
N TYR A 38 -3.66 -8.30 4.79
CA TYR A 38 -3.24 -9.61 5.31
C TYR A 38 -2.07 -9.48 6.27
N LEU A 39 -1.05 -8.70 5.93
CA LEU A 39 0.10 -8.47 6.80
C LEU A 39 -0.31 -7.89 8.15
N PHE A 40 -1.20 -6.90 8.16
CA PHE A 40 -1.73 -6.33 9.40
C PHE A 40 -2.54 -7.34 10.20
N ARG A 41 -3.45 -8.08 9.54
CA ARG A 41 -4.31 -9.07 10.23
C ARG A 41 -3.54 -10.20 10.86
N GLN A 42 -2.49 -10.69 10.21
CA GLN A 42 -1.67 -11.76 10.76
C GLN A 42 -0.84 -11.33 11.97
N ASN A 43 -0.64 -10.03 12.15
CA ASN A 43 0.16 -9.46 13.22
C ASN A 43 -0.65 -8.59 14.19
N ARG A 44 -1.98 -8.69 14.16
CA ARG A 44 -2.83 -7.87 15.02
C ARG A 44 -2.63 -8.10 16.50
N ASP A 45 -2.24 -9.32 16.89
CA ASP A 45 -2.00 -9.68 18.27
C ASP A 45 -0.67 -9.12 18.81
N ASP A 46 0.21 -8.65 17.92
CA ASP A 46 1.44 -7.93 18.27
C ASP A 46 1.19 -6.41 18.51
N PHE A 47 -0.04 -5.97 18.33
CA PHE A 47 -0.44 -4.60 18.57
C PHE A 47 -0.85 -4.44 20.02
N CYS A 48 -0.26 -3.47 20.69
CA CYS A 48 -0.62 -3.11 22.05
C CYS A 48 -0.50 -1.59 22.20
N MET A 49 -1.53 -0.99 22.73
CA MET A 49 -1.52 0.40 23.17
C MET A 49 -1.51 0.45 24.69
N ALA A 50 -0.62 1.27 25.24
CA ALA A 50 -0.52 1.40 26.71
C ALA A 50 -1.83 1.85 27.36
N GLU A 51 -2.58 2.71 26.67
CA GLU A 51 -3.87 3.25 27.13
C GLU A 51 -5.04 2.27 26.96
N TYR A 52 -4.91 1.31 26.06
CA TYR A 52 -5.95 0.33 25.71
C TYR A 52 -5.34 -1.07 25.54
N PRO A 53 -4.80 -1.68 26.61
CA PRO A 53 -4.00 -2.91 26.49
C PRO A 53 -4.79 -4.12 26.01
N ASP A 54 -6.09 -4.15 26.24
CA ASP A 54 -6.97 -5.27 25.87
C ASP A 54 -7.62 -5.10 24.49
N VAL A 55 -7.34 -4.00 23.81
CA VAL A 55 -7.95 -3.70 22.51
C VAL A 55 -7.10 -4.28 21.38
N GLN A 56 -7.72 -5.11 20.56
CA GLN A 56 -7.07 -5.65 19.35
C GLN A 56 -7.08 -4.65 18.21
N LEU A 57 -6.05 -4.70 17.38
CA LEU A 57 -5.98 -3.91 16.16
C LEU A 57 -7.14 -4.23 15.23
N LEU A 58 -7.96 -3.23 14.95
CA LEU A 58 -8.97 -3.29 13.92
C LEU A 58 -8.31 -3.12 12.55
N VAL A 59 -8.35 -4.17 11.74
CA VAL A 59 -7.86 -4.12 10.37
C VAL A 59 -9.04 -4.04 9.42
N PRO A 60 -9.30 -2.89 8.82
CA PRO A 60 -10.47 -2.67 7.98
C PRO A 60 -10.57 -3.64 6.82
N ASN A 61 -11.79 -4.03 6.47
CA ASN A 61 -12.06 -4.84 5.30
C ASN A 61 -12.34 -3.96 4.08
N ASN A 62 -11.33 -3.40 3.54
CA ASN A 62 -11.41 -2.48 2.42
C ASN A 62 -12.08 -2.98 1.15
N LEU A 63 -12.34 -4.27 1.01
CA LEU A 63 -12.93 -4.84 -0.21
C LEU A 63 -14.35 -4.35 -0.46
N SER A 64 -15.10 -4.12 0.60
CA SER A 64 -16.48 -3.62 0.51
C SER A 64 -16.55 -2.11 0.28
N ALA A 65 -15.65 -1.36 0.87
CA ALA A 65 -15.61 0.10 0.75
C ALA A 65 -15.24 0.55 -0.67
N ALA A 66 -14.42 -0.21 -1.38
CA ALA A 66 -14.01 0.11 -2.75
C ALA A 66 -15.16 0.16 -3.78
N LYS A 67 -16.32 -0.36 -3.45
CA LYS A 67 -17.47 -0.39 -4.38
C LYS A 67 -18.36 0.85 -4.28
N SER A 68 -18.27 1.61 -3.22
CA SER A 68 -19.30 2.62 -2.89
C SER A 68 -18.93 4.05 -3.25
N LYS A 69 -17.65 4.41 -3.35
CA LYS A 69 -17.20 5.78 -3.70
C LYS A 69 -15.81 5.77 -4.33
N PRO A 70 -15.48 6.76 -5.20
CA PRO A 70 -14.18 6.85 -5.88
C PRO A 70 -12.97 6.97 -4.94
N TYR A 71 -13.18 7.36 -3.70
CA TYR A 71 -12.14 7.60 -2.69
C TYR A 71 -12.19 6.63 -1.51
N SER A 72 -12.84 5.52 -1.66
CA SER A 72 -13.18 4.63 -0.57
C SER A 72 -12.07 3.65 -0.16
N TYR A 73 -10.87 3.82 -0.68
CA TYR A 73 -9.72 3.09 -0.17
C TYR A 73 -9.29 3.71 1.15
N GLY A 74 -9.59 3.02 2.23
CA GLY A 74 -9.13 3.40 3.54
C GLY A 74 -9.99 4.44 4.27
N ILE A 75 -11.24 4.67 3.85
CA ILE A 75 -12.14 5.53 4.64
C ILE A 75 -12.22 5.07 6.09
N GLU A 76 -12.28 3.77 6.32
CA GLU A 76 -12.26 3.22 7.66
C GLU A 76 -10.94 3.41 8.40
N TRP A 77 -9.88 3.86 7.72
CA TRP A 77 -8.61 4.23 8.30
C TRP A 77 -8.52 5.71 8.69
N GLU A 78 -9.46 6.52 8.22
CA GLU A 78 -9.52 7.95 8.53
C GLU A 78 -10.16 8.24 9.90
N ASP A 79 -10.96 7.30 10.41
CA ASP A 79 -11.60 7.43 11.71
C ASP A 79 -10.67 6.88 12.79
N ILE A 80 -9.93 7.77 13.42
CA ILE A 80 -9.04 7.42 14.53
C ILE A 80 -9.87 7.14 15.76
N SER A 81 -9.98 5.88 16.10
CA SER A 81 -10.69 5.41 17.29
C SER A 81 -9.83 4.38 18.02
N PRO A 82 -8.77 4.82 18.73
CA PRO A 82 -7.82 3.91 19.40
C PRO A 82 -8.52 2.98 20.38
N GLU A 83 -9.51 3.49 21.12
CA GLU A 83 -10.32 2.71 22.06
C GLU A 83 -11.12 1.57 21.41
N LYS A 84 -11.33 1.65 20.09
CA LYS A 84 -11.95 0.61 19.26
C LYS A 84 -10.93 -0.20 18.45
N GLY A 85 -9.62 0.04 18.66
CA GLY A 85 -8.55 -0.65 17.97
C GLY A 85 -8.17 -0.04 16.62
N ASN A 86 -8.62 1.18 16.30
CA ASN A 86 -8.25 1.88 15.06
C ASN A 86 -7.35 3.09 15.34
N PRO A 87 -6.03 2.88 15.51
CA PRO A 87 -5.06 3.96 15.74
C PRO A 87 -4.57 4.61 14.45
N PHE A 88 -5.06 4.18 13.29
CA PHE A 88 -4.59 4.70 12.01
C PHE A 88 -5.06 6.13 11.78
N TYR A 89 -4.19 6.95 11.22
CA TYR A 89 -4.47 8.32 10.80
C TYR A 89 -3.83 8.58 9.44
N ILE A 90 -4.33 9.60 8.76
CA ILE A 90 -3.72 10.07 7.51
C ILE A 90 -2.49 10.89 7.86
N ALA A 91 -1.30 10.33 7.66
CA ALA A 91 -0.04 11.01 7.89
C ALA A 91 0.24 12.08 6.83
N ALA A 92 -0.08 11.78 5.57
CA ALA A 92 0.06 12.69 4.45
C ALA A 92 -0.94 12.34 3.34
N GLN A 93 -1.33 13.31 2.57
CA GLN A 93 -2.23 13.13 1.43
C GLN A 93 -1.81 14.03 0.26
N PHE A 94 -1.82 13.47 -0.93
CA PHE A 94 -1.68 14.23 -2.17
C PHE A 94 -2.96 14.12 -3.00
N LYS A 95 -3.36 15.24 -3.56
CA LYS A 95 -4.46 15.34 -4.53
C LYS A 95 -4.05 16.26 -5.66
N TYR A 96 -4.15 15.77 -6.90
CA TYR A 96 -3.87 16.58 -8.07
C TYR A 96 -4.79 17.81 -8.12
N ASP A 97 -4.21 19.00 -8.25
CA ASP A 97 -4.95 20.25 -8.39
C ASP A 97 -4.94 20.69 -9.87
N LYS A 98 -6.12 20.78 -10.46
CA LYS A 98 -6.30 21.18 -11.86
C LYS A 98 -5.98 22.68 -12.12
N ASN A 99 -5.90 23.48 -11.07
CA ASN A 99 -5.55 24.90 -11.16
C ASN A 99 -4.03 25.12 -11.20
N LEU A 100 -3.25 24.12 -10.86
CA LEU A 100 -1.80 24.17 -10.91
C LEU A 100 -1.27 23.59 -12.22
N SER A 101 -0.06 23.98 -12.60
CA SER A 101 0.67 23.40 -13.71
C SER A 101 1.02 21.91 -13.44
N ALA A 102 1.41 21.20 -14.47
CA ALA A 102 1.86 19.83 -14.32
C ALA A 102 3.14 19.73 -13.47
N GLU A 103 4.04 20.70 -13.61
CA GLU A 103 5.30 20.82 -12.86
C GLU A 103 5.03 21.07 -11.39
N GLU A 104 4.12 21.98 -11.05
CA GLU A 104 3.74 22.26 -9.66
C GLU A 104 3.10 21.04 -8.99
N ASN A 105 2.18 20.37 -9.69
CA ASN A 105 1.60 19.13 -9.19
C ASN A 105 2.64 18.02 -9.00
N MET A 106 3.61 17.92 -9.90
CA MET A 106 4.70 16.95 -9.78
C MET A 106 5.57 17.25 -8.57
N ALA A 107 5.92 18.51 -8.33
CA ALA A 107 6.69 18.93 -7.17
C ALA A 107 5.97 18.56 -5.87
N LEU A 108 4.68 18.88 -5.76
CA LEU A 108 3.86 18.52 -4.60
C LEU A 108 3.74 17.01 -4.40
N ALA A 109 3.65 16.25 -5.48
CA ALA A 109 3.62 14.79 -5.42
C ALA A 109 4.96 14.20 -4.96
N CYS A 110 6.08 14.78 -5.38
CA CYS A 110 7.40 14.40 -4.89
C CYS A 110 7.55 14.71 -3.40
N ASP A 111 7.13 15.89 -2.96
CA ASP A 111 7.19 16.28 -1.54
C ASP A 111 6.28 15.41 -0.66
N PHE A 112 5.14 14.98 -1.20
CA PHE A 112 4.30 13.98 -0.55
C PHE A 112 5.04 12.64 -0.38
N MET A 113 5.71 12.13 -1.42
CA MET A 113 6.42 10.86 -1.35
C MET A 113 7.63 10.89 -0.40
N ARG A 114 8.32 12.03 -0.29
CA ARG A 114 9.44 12.22 0.65
C ARG A 114 9.05 12.14 2.12
N GLN A 115 7.75 12.20 2.43
CA GLN A 115 7.24 12.02 3.78
C GLN A 115 7.09 10.55 4.18
N ALA A 116 7.31 9.62 3.26
CA ALA A 116 7.13 8.20 3.52
C ALA A 116 8.04 7.70 4.64
N GLN A 117 7.43 7.06 5.62
CA GLN A 117 8.12 6.46 6.76
C GLN A 117 8.00 4.95 6.73
N ARG A 118 8.92 4.30 7.41
CA ARG A 118 8.94 2.85 7.55
C ARG A 118 7.69 2.36 8.28
N GLY A 119 6.92 1.53 7.58
CA GLY A 119 5.67 0.96 8.07
C GLY A 119 4.41 1.69 7.61
N ASP A 120 4.54 2.80 6.89
CA ASP A 120 3.39 3.50 6.36
C ASP A 120 2.60 2.62 5.40
N TYR A 121 1.29 2.63 5.58
CA TYR A 121 0.35 2.02 4.65
C TYR A 121 0.04 3.02 3.54
N PHE A 122 0.61 2.79 2.39
CA PHE A 122 0.38 3.63 1.20
C PHE A 122 -0.83 3.15 0.42
N GLN A 123 -1.68 4.08 0.04
CA GLN A 123 -2.78 3.82 -0.88
C GLN A 123 -2.85 4.88 -1.96
N MET A 124 -3.02 4.46 -3.19
CA MET A 124 -3.36 5.36 -4.27
C MET A 124 -4.63 4.91 -4.99
N SER A 125 -5.45 5.89 -5.35
CA SER A 125 -6.56 5.74 -6.26
C SER A 125 -6.27 6.67 -7.43
N ALA A 126 -5.70 6.13 -8.50
CA ALA A 126 -5.38 6.91 -9.68
C ALA A 126 -6.32 6.54 -10.82
N LYS A 127 -6.86 7.55 -11.50
CA LYS A 127 -7.37 7.38 -12.84
C LYS A 127 -6.17 7.52 -13.78
N TYR A 128 -5.74 6.42 -14.35
CA TYR A 128 -4.74 6.47 -15.41
C TYR A 128 -5.42 6.73 -16.74
N GLU A 129 -4.66 7.27 -17.68
CA GLU A 129 -5.06 7.44 -19.09
C GLU A 129 -5.61 6.14 -19.71
N TYR A 130 -5.18 4.99 -19.19
CA TYR A 130 -5.56 3.64 -19.65
C TYR A 130 -6.49 2.89 -18.68
N GLY A 131 -7.12 3.56 -17.74
CA GLY A 131 -8.05 2.94 -16.80
C GLY A 131 -7.87 3.41 -15.36
N THR A 132 -8.69 2.86 -14.48
CA THR A 132 -8.59 3.08 -13.03
C THR A 132 -7.58 2.11 -12.45
N GLY A 133 -6.47 2.61 -11.98
CA GLY A 133 -5.53 1.87 -11.15
C GLY A 133 -5.71 2.24 -9.69
N ALA A 134 -5.80 1.25 -8.84
CA ALA A 134 -5.66 1.41 -7.42
C ALA A 134 -4.53 0.50 -6.95
N HIS A 135 -3.69 1.00 -6.08
CA HIS A 135 -2.57 0.23 -5.56
C HIS A 135 -2.39 0.47 -4.07
N SER A 136 -1.90 -0.54 -3.39
CA SER A 136 -1.55 -0.47 -1.98
C SER A 136 -0.17 -1.09 -1.77
N ALA A 137 0.61 -0.47 -0.91
CA ALA A 137 1.95 -0.90 -0.56
C ALA A 137 2.22 -0.61 0.92
N ILE A 138 3.28 -1.21 1.45
CA ILE A 138 3.87 -0.83 2.72
C ILE A 138 5.20 -0.16 2.43
N MET A 139 5.39 1.06 2.91
CA MET A 139 6.65 1.77 2.74
C MET A 139 7.71 1.20 3.69
N LEU A 140 8.90 0.99 3.18
CA LEU A 140 10.06 0.60 3.97
C LEU A 140 10.89 1.82 4.35
N GLY A 141 10.71 2.93 3.65
CA GLY A 141 11.29 4.21 3.96
C GLY A 141 11.62 5.05 2.73
N TYR A 142 12.05 6.25 3.03
CA TYR A 142 12.62 7.21 2.08
C TYR A 142 14.11 7.36 2.37
N ASP A 143 14.93 7.28 1.35
CA ASP A 143 16.36 7.56 1.41
C ASP A 143 16.63 8.97 0.88
N PRO A 144 17.02 9.91 1.75
CA PRO A 144 17.31 11.28 1.34
C PRO A 144 18.63 11.44 0.58
N GLU A 145 19.56 10.49 0.66
CA GLU A 145 20.86 10.57 -0.03
C GLU A 145 20.69 10.27 -1.54
N THR A 146 19.76 9.36 -1.87
CA THR A 146 19.52 8.95 -3.26
C THR A 146 18.21 9.49 -3.83
N ASP A 147 17.36 10.14 -3.02
CA ASP A 147 15.99 10.55 -3.34
C ASP A 147 15.12 9.38 -3.81
N GLU A 148 15.20 8.25 -3.11
CA GLU A 148 14.54 7.01 -3.45
C GLU A 148 13.58 6.53 -2.37
N ILE A 149 12.55 5.82 -2.80
CA ILE A 149 11.57 5.17 -1.94
C ILE A 149 11.79 3.67 -1.99
N HIS A 150 11.83 3.07 -0.81
CA HIS A 150 11.84 1.64 -0.59
C HIS A 150 10.45 1.17 -0.19
N TRP A 151 9.96 0.08 -0.80
CA TRP A 151 8.64 -0.47 -0.47
C TRP A 151 8.55 -1.97 -0.64
N MET A 152 7.45 -2.51 -0.13
CA MET A 152 7.00 -3.87 -0.44
C MET A 152 5.53 -3.85 -0.85
N ASP A 153 5.20 -4.67 -1.82
CA ASP A 153 3.84 -4.84 -2.28
C ASP A 153 3.60 -6.25 -2.85
N SER A 154 2.40 -6.46 -3.33
CA SER A 154 2.10 -7.61 -4.16
C SER A 154 1.09 -7.23 -5.23
N ASN A 155 1.22 -7.83 -6.38
CA ASN A 155 0.23 -7.66 -7.44
C ASN A 155 0.04 -8.96 -8.22
N MET A 156 -1.03 -8.95 -8.97
CA MET A 156 -1.38 -10.06 -9.83
C MET A 156 -0.64 -9.96 -11.15
N ARG A 157 0.03 -11.02 -11.53
CA ARG A 157 0.71 -11.17 -12.83
C ARG A 157 0.12 -12.34 -13.62
N GLY A 158 0.44 -12.38 -14.91
CA GLY A 158 -0.04 -13.42 -15.84
C GLY A 158 -1.21 -12.97 -16.70
N GLY A 159 -1.31 -13.53 -17.89
CA GLY A 159 -2.30 -13.14 -18.89
C GLY A 159 -3.59 -13.95 -18.83
N LYS A 160 -4.72 -13.29 -19.01
CA LYS A 160 -6.02 -13.97 -19.18
C LYS A 160 -6.00 -15.02 -20.29
N LYS A 161 -5.25 -14.78 -21.37
CA LYS A 161 -5.13 -15.71 -22.53
C LYS A 161 -4.46 -17.05 -22.20
N LYS A 162 -3.67 -17.12 -21.13
CA LYS A 162 -2.96 -18.35 -20.74
C LYS A 162 -3.56 -19.06 -19.52
N GLY A 163 -4.67 -18.55 -18.96
CA GLY A 163 -5.32 -19.13 -17.79
C GLY A 163 -4.48 -19.12 -16.50
N ILE A 164 -3.25 -18.61 -16.57
CA ILE A 164 -2.30 -18.62 -15.47
C ILE A 164 -2.23 -17.24 -14.86
N ARG A 165 -2.72 -17.12 -13.63
CA ARG A 165 -2.50 -15.94 -12.80
C ARG A 165 -1.70 -16.36 -11.56
N TYR A 166 -0.80 -15.52 -11.15
CA TYR A 166 -0.01 -15.70 -9.93
C TYR A 166 0.16 -14.37 -9.21
N GLY A 167 0.33 -14.42 -7.90
CA GLY A 167 0.76 -13.28 -7.12
C GLY A 167 2.27 -13.10 -7.26
N LEU A 168 2.71 -11.87 -7.43
CA LEU A 168 4.11 -11.50 -7.36
C LEU A 168 4.28 -10.59 -6.16
N VAL A 169 4.96 -11.08 -5.14
CA VAL A 169 5.38 -10.27 -4.00
C VAL A 169 6.69 -9.59 -4.37
N GLN A 170 6.76 -8.30 -4.10
CA GLN A 170 7.96 -7.48 -4.21
C GLN A 170 8.37 -7.07 -2.80
N PHE A 171 9.66 -7.11 -2.53
CA PHE A 171 10.22 -6.73 -1.24
C PHE A 171 11.49 -5.95 -1.44
N ASP A 172 11.58 -4.82 -0.78
CA ASP A 172 12.67 -3.86 -0.89
C ASP A 172 12.91 -3.41 -2.35
N GLU A 173 11.81 -3.18 -3.04
CA GLU A 173 11.86 -2.52 -4.34
C GLU A 173 12.23 -1.06 -4.15
N VAL A 174 13.03 -0.54 -5.09
CA VAL A 174 13.57 0.81 -5.01
C VAL A 174 13.28 1.56 -6.29
N LYS A 175 12.75 2.76 -6.16
CA LYS A 175 12.55 3.71 -7.25
C LYS A 175 12.70 5.13 -6.75
N SER A 176 13.08 6.03 -7.66
CA SER A 176 13.13 7.45 -7.35
C SER A 176 11.76 7.99 -6.92
N VAL A 177 11.78 9.01 -6.11
CA VAL A 177 10.59 9.77 -5.71
C VAL A 177 9.82 10.24 -6.94
N GLU A 178 10.53 10.73 -7.97
CA GLU A 178 9.90 11.19 -9.22
C GLU A 178 9.15 10.06 -9.95
N TRP A 179 9.72 8.86 -9.97
CA TRP A 179 9.02 7.70 -10.57
C TRP A 179 7.69 7.43 -9.85
N TRP A 180 7.69 7.43 -8.51
CA TRP A 180 6.48 7.24 -7.73
C TRP A 180 5.47 8.36 -7.99
N ALA A 181 5.89 9.62 -7.90
CA ALA A 181 5.05 10.78 -8.17
C ALA A 181 4.41 10.69 -9.56
N SER A 182 5.18 10.31 -10.58
CA SER A 182 4.69 10.15 -11.95
C SER A 182 3.62 9.07 -12.11
N THR A 183 3.53 8.11 -11.19
CA THR A 183 2.51 7.04 -11.27
C THR A 183 1.10 7.54 -10.95
N PHE A 184 0.96 8.57 -10.14
CA PHE A 184 -0.33 9.10 -9.71
C PHE A 184 -0.55 10.59 -10.03
N CYS A 185 0.50 11.31 -10.42
CA CYS A 185 0.45 12.72 -10.80
C CYS A 185 0.21 12.91 -12.31
N LYS A 186 -0.54 12.02 -12.96
CA LYS A 186 -0.85 12.16 -14.38
C LYS A 186 -2.13 12.94 -14.57
N LYS A 187 -2.07 13.92 -15.48
CA LYS A 187 -3.24 14.66 -15.94
C LYS A 187 -4.24 13.67 -16.55
N THR A 188 -5.40 13.55 -15.95
CA THR A 188 -6.56 12.89 -16.56
C THR A 188 -7.42 13.91 -17.29
#